data_70464c908740e0dd0e596a20d70da2e1
#
_entry.id   70464c908740e0dd0e596a20d70da2e1
#
_cell.length_a   1.000
_cell.length_b   1.000
_cell.length_c   1.000
_cell.angle_alpha   90.00
_cell.angle_beta   90.00
_cell.angle_gamma   90.00
#
_symmetry.space_group_name_H-M   'P 1'
#
loop_
_entity.id
_entity.type
_entity.pdbx_description
1 polymer ?
#
loop_
_entity_poly.entity_id
_entity_poly.type
_entity_poly.pdbx_seq_one_letter_code
_entity_poly.pdbx_strand_id
1 'polypeptide(L)' 'MWELWQWDGRYIKGKKLKRSKTKQTVMNHAKKHMEYDRIVKGNKKGEFFFEDEEGRAVGMLIEKQDAKKTKK' A
#
# COMPACT_ATOMS: atom_id res chain seq x y z
N MET A 1 9.27 -7.47 0.07
CA MET A 1 7.91 -7.88 -0.21
C MET A 1 6.97 -6.68 -0.10
N TRP A 2 6.10 -6.50 -1.05
CA TRP A 2 5.19 -5.38 -1.06
C TRP A 2 3.81 -5.81 -0.62
N GLU A 3 3.13 -4.98 0.17
CA GLU A 3 1.78 -5.26 0.65
C GLU A 3 0.86 -4.09 0.33
N LEU A 4 -0.32 -4.40 -0.14
CA LEU A 4 -1.34 -3.42 -0.45
C LEU A 4 -2.45 -3.57 0.58
N TRP A 5 -2.78 -2.47 1.23
CA TRP A 5 -3.83 -2.46 2.25
C TRP A 5 -4.91 -1.47 1.88
N GLN A 6 -6.14 -1.83 2.16
CA GLN A 6 -7.27 -0.95 1.97
C GLN A 6 -7.72 -0.47 3.35
N TRP A 7 -7.91 0.82 3.49
CA TRP A 7 -8.36 1.38 4.75
C TRP A 7 -9.86 1.33 4.82
N ASP A 8 -10.40 1.29 6.04
CA ASP A 8 -11.83 1.17 6.23
C ASP A 8 -12.50 2.52 6.46
N GLY A 9 -11.79 3.59 6.25
CA GLY A 9 -12.37 4.91 6.39
C GLY A 9 -12.18 5.55 7.74
N ARG A 10 -11.45 4.89 8.62
CA ARG A 10 -11.21 5.42 9.96
C ARG A 10 -9.74 5.57 10.27
N TYR A 11 -8.93 5.66 9.26
CA TYR A 11 -7.50 5.80 9.43
C TYR A 11 -6.86 4.59 10.10
N ILE A 12 -7.55 3.47 10.05
CA ILE A 12 -7.03 2.24 10.58
C ILE A 12 -6.72 1.32 9.41
N LYS A 13 -5.57 0.71 9.48
CA LYS A 13 -5.20 -0.24 8.45
C LYS A 13 -6.25 -1.33 8.43
N GLY A 14 -6.98 -1.41 7.35
CA GLY A 14 -8.11 -2.31 7.33
C GLY A 14 -7.77 -3.69 6.83
N LYS A 15 -7.79 -3.88 5.52
CA LYS A 15 -7.70 -5.20 4.97
C LYS A 15 -6.54 -5.31 3.99
N LYS A 16 -5.75 -6.36 4.11
CA LYS A 16 -4.67 -6.60 3.16
C LYS A 16 -5.27 -7.19 1.89
N LEU A 17 -5.05 -6.51 0.78
CA LEU A 17 -5.61 -6.94 -0.49
C LEU A 17 -4.67 -7.80 -1.30
N LYS A 18 -3.38 -7.53 -1.23
CA LYS A 18 -2.44 -8.22 -2.08
C LYS A 18 -1.04 -8.15 -1.49
N ARG A 19 -0.26 -9.18 -1.74
CA ARG A 19 1.12 -9.22 -1.32
C ARG A 19 1.92 -9.82 -2.45
N SER A 20 3.06 -9.22 -2.77
CA SER A 20 3.87 -9.69 -3.88
C SER A 20 5.32 -9.25 -3.71
N LYS A 21 6.20 -9.94 -4.41
CA LYS A 21 7.60 -9.56 -4.39
C LYS A 21 7.87 -8.30 -5.19
N THR A 22 7.01 -8.00 -6.14
CA THR A 22 7.22 -6.83 -6.98
C THR A 22 6.15 -5.78 -6.73
N LYS A 23 6.60 -4.53 -6.77
CA LYS A 23 5.70 -3.40 -6.60
C LYS A 23 4.69 -3.34 -7.73
N GLN A 24 5.13 -3.67 -8.94
CA GLN A 24 4.26 -3.59 -10.11
C GLN A 24 3.03 -4.46 -9.97
N THR A 25 3.21 -5.66 -9.47
CA THR A 25 2.09 -6.57 -9.29
C THR A 25 1.05 -6.01 -8.34
N VAL A 26 1.51 -5.43 -7.23
CA VAL A 26 0.61 -4.87 -6.25
C VAL A 26 -0.08 -3.62 -6.80
N MET A 27 0.66 -2.81 -7.55
CA MET A 27 0.08 -1.63 -8.16
C MET A 27 -1.00 -1.98 -9.16
N ASN A 28 -0.78 -3.03 -9.94
CA ASN A 28 -1.78 -3.48 -10.89
C ASN A 28 -3.05 -3.93 -10.19
N HIS A 29 -2.87 -4.59 -9.05
CA HIS A 29 -4.00 -5.03 -8.27
C HIS A 29 -4.79 -3.81 -7.73
N ALA A 30 -4.07 -2.79 -7.30
CA ALA A 30 -4.71 -1.60 -6.79
C ALA A 30 -5.53 -0.91 -7.88
N LYS A 31 -5.01 -0.85 -9.08
CA LYS A 31 -5.73 -0.24 -10.17
C LYS A 31 -7.04 -0.95 -10.47
N LYS A 32 -7.07 -2.24 -10.28
CA LYS A 32 -8.26 -3.03 -10.57
C LYS A 32 -9.28 -3.02 -9.45
N HIS A 33 -8.82 -2.97 -8.21
CA HIS A 33 -9.70 -3.23 -7.08
C HIS A 33 -9.87 -2.07 -6.12
N MET A 34 -9.16 -0.99 -6.32
CA MET A 34 -9.27 0.17 -5.45
C MET A 34 -9.61 1.39 -6.28
N GLU A 35 -10.45 2.24 -5.72
CA GLU A 35 -10.74 3.52 -6.34
C GLU A 35 -9.91 4.58 -5.66
N TYR A 36 -9.04 5.23 -6.40
CA TYR A 36 -8.23 6.30 -5.86
C TYR A 36 -7.91 7.29 -6.96
N ASP A 37 -7.56 8.49 -6.54
CA ASP A 37 -7.27 9.55 -7.49
C ASP A 37 -5.77 9.76 -7.67
N ARG A 38 -5.03 9.64 -6.59
CA ARG A 38 -3.59 9.85 -6.66
C ARG A 38 -2.86 9.00 -5.63
N ILE A 39 -1.56 8.91 -5.83
CA ILE A 39 -0.69 8.19 -4.90
C ILE A 39 0.33 9.19 -4.40
N VAL A 40 0.48 9.26 -3.08
CA VAL A 40 1.45 10.17 -2.48
C VAL A 40 2.45 9.37 -1.66
N LYS A 41 3.63 9.94 -1.51
CA LYS A 41 4.68 9.30 -0.75
C LYS A 41 4.43 9.45 0.73
N GLY A 42 4.67 8.37 1.48
CA GLY A 42 4.54 8.44 2.91
C GLY A 42 5.79 8.99 3.57
N ASN A 43 5.83 8.91 4.89
CA ASN A 43 6.95 9.42 5.65
C ASN A 43 8.15 8.51 5.66
N LYS A 44 7.94 7.24 5.39
CA LYS A 44 9.02 6.28 5.41
C LYS A 44 9.35 5.81 4.01
N LYS A 45 10.57 5.36 3.85
CA LYS A 45 10.97 4.79 2.59
C LYS A 45 10.14 3.56 2.29
N GLY A 46 9.64 3.45 1.07
CA GLY A 46 8.81 2.31 0.69
C GLY A 46 7.39 2.39 1.18
N GLU A 47 6.94 3.56 1.57
CA GLU A 47 5.58 3.76 2.04
C GLU A 47 4.87 4.74 1.15
N PHE A 48 3.67 4.35 0.67
CA PHE A 48 2.88 5.19 -0.21
C PHE A 48 1.43 5.13 0.22
N PHE A 49 0.73 6.23 0.02
CA PHE A 49 -0.70 6.28 0.35
C PHE A 49 -1.51 6.54 -0.90
N PHE A 50 -2.67 5.91 -0.97
CA PHE A 50 -3.62 6.12 -2.04
C PHE A 50 -4.68 7.07 -1.52
N GLU A 51 -4.93 8.15 -2.25
CA GLU A 51 -5.88 9.17 -1.83
C GLU A 51 -6.98 9.35 -2.85
N ASP A 52 -8.17 9.71 -2.36
CA ASP A 52 -9.28 10.01 -3.25
C ASP A 52 -9.20 11.48 -3.70
N GLU A 53 -10.23 11.92 -4.39
CA GLU A 53 -10.25 13.30 -4.91
C GLU A 53 -10.18 14.34 -3.82
N GLU A 54 -10.62 14.00 -2.64
CA GLU A 54 -10.65 14.93 -1.54
C GLU A 54 -9.41 14.87 -0.67
N GLY A 55 -8.46 14.06 -1.06
CA GLY A 55 -7.22 13.97 -0.32
C GLY A 55 -7.27 13.04 0.88
N ARG A 56 -8.31 12.23 0.98
CA ARG A 56 -8.41 11.29 2.09
C ARG A 56 -7.77 9.97 1.72
N ALA A 57 -7.07 9.38 2.66
CA ALA A 57 -6.40 8.12 2.42
C ALA A 57 -7.40 6.99 2.33
N VAL A 58 -7.32 6.20 1.27
CA VAL A 58 -8.19 5.05 1.09
C VAL A 58 -7.42 3.75 1.12
N GLY A 59 -6.11 3.82 1.15
CA GLY A 59 -5.29 2.63 1.26
C GLY A 59 -3.83 2.98 1.34
N MET A 60 -3.00 1.96 1.48
CA MET A 60 -1.56 2.19 1.53
C MET A 60 -0.80 1.03 0.92
N LEU A 61 0.36 1.34 0.43
CA LEU A 61 1.29 0.37 -0.13
C LEU A 61 2.56 0.47 0.68
N ILE A 62 2.99 -0.66 1.23
CA ILE A 62 4.20 -0.67 2.03
C ILE A 62 5.14 -1.77 1.58
N GLU A 63 6.41 -1.49 1.70
CA GLU A 63 7.44 -2.47 1.43
C GLU A 63 7.92 -3.06 2.74
N LYS A 64 7.78 -4.36 2.87
CA LYS A 64 8.22 -5.05 4.08
C LYS A 64 9.55 -5.71 3.85
N GLN A 65 10.41 -5.60 4.82
CA GLN A 65 11.69 -6.27 4.76
C GLN A 65 11.48 -7.76 4.91
N ASP A 66 12.30 -8.50 4.19
CA ASP A 66 12.28 -9.93 4.32
C ASP A 66 13.04 -10.27 5.60
N ALA A 67 12.38 -10.94 6.52
CA ALA A 67 12.98 -11.22 7.82
C ALA A 67 14.27 -11.99 7.75
N LYS A 68 14.41 -12.88 6.82
CA LYS A 68 15.63 -13.65 6.79
C LYS A 68 16.83 -12.88 6.34
N LYS A 69 16.67 -11.71 5.84
CA LYS A 69 17.81 -10.93 5.49
C LYS A 69 18.53 -10.36 6.66
N THR A 70 17.90 -10.34 7.76
CA THR A 70 18.51 -9.74 8.91
C THR A 70 19.41 -10.68 9.62
N LYS A 71 19.58 -11.75 9.20
CA LYS A 71 20.36 -12.67 9.89
C LYS A 71 21.68 -12.58 9.66
N LYS A 72 22.06 -12.25 9.76
CA LYS A 72 23.16 -12.18 9.54
C LYS A 72 23.73 -12.12 9.96
#